data_c87d0c4d5930df5957119e4c29a97e23
#
_entry.id   c87d0c4d5930df5957119e4c29a97e23
#
_cell.length_a   1.000
_cell.length_b   1.000
_cell.length_c   1.000
_cell.angle_alpha   90.00
_cell.angle_beta   90.00
_cell.angle_gamma   90.00
#
_symmetry.space_group_name_H-M   'P 1'
#
loop_
_entity.id
_entity.type
_entity.pdbx_description
1 polymer ?
#
loop_
_entity_poly.entity_id
_entity_poly.type
_entity_poly.pdbx_seq_one_letter_code
_entity_poly.pdbx_strand_id
1 'polypeptide(L)'
;MNSNAIKIGCQNAPKRALLKALGYTTAQQNKPFIGIVNSFNELVPGHIHLNTIARAVKDGVLANGGTPMEFNTIAVCDGLAMGHDGMRYSLSSREVIADSIECMVRAHKLDGLVFIPNCDKVVPAMLMACARLNLPSIFISGGPMLSTCDRDLNTVFEAVGAHMSGSISEDEFMDIEASSCPTCGSCSGMFTANSMNCLCEALGMALDGNGTIPAVYSKRIRLAKCAGEQIMRLVKRDIRPSDILTKDAFKNALAIDMALGCSTNSLLHLLAIANEANIDFNLHMVNEISEATPNLCKLAPAGKHHMEDLYKAGGVYAVMKELDKVGLIEKSAITVTTKNVEENLKSVMNSDTKVIRPIENPYSKTGGLAVLFGNLAPNGSIVKRSAVAAEMLSYRGVARVFDCEEDAVESIYGGKISKGDVVVIRYEGPSGGPGMREMLTPTSAIAGIGLDKDVALITDGRFSGATRGAAIGHVSPEAASGGVIAYVKEGDEISIDITNYSLELLVPENELELRKKDMIIKTKDNLTGYIRRYAKIVSSADKGAVLN
;
A
#
# COMPACT_ATOMS: atom_id res chain seq x y z
N MET A 1 -9.67 -21.88 23.18
CA MET A 1 -8.82 -22.21 22.03
C MET A 1 -9.68 -22.83 20.94
N ASN A 2 -9.63 -22.25 19.72
CA ASN A 2 -10.35 -22.78 18.56
C ASN A 2 -9.89 -24.20 18.18
N SER A 3 -8.59 -24.46 18.34
CA SER A 3 -7.98 -25.75 18.05
C SER A 3 -8.52 -26.92 18.91
N ASN A 4 -9.24 -26.63 20.00
CA ASN A 4 -9.90 -27.67 20.78
C ASN A 4 -10.91 -28.48 19.94
N ALA A 5 -11.51 -27.88 18.92
CA ALA A 5 -12.43 -28.53 17.99
C ALA A 5 -11.80 -29.71 17.20
N ILE A 6 -10.47 -29.78 17.13
CA ILE A 6 -9.73 -30.85 16.45
C ILE A 6 -8.85 -31.68 17.39
N LYS A 7 -8.72 -31.29 18.67
CA LYS A 7 -7.81 -31.91 19.63
C LYS A 7 -8.53 -32.75 20.68
N ILE A 8 -9.67 -32.26 21.20
CA ILE A 8 -10.31 -32.81 22.40
C ILE A 8 -11.41 -33.81 22.01
N GLY A 9 -11.56 -34.87 22.84
CA GLY A 9 -12.56 -35.91 22.69
C GLY A 9 -12.08 -37.11 21.86
N CYS A 10 -12.70 -38.29 22.11
CA CYS A 10 -12.33 -39.53 21.41
C CYS A 10 -12.65 -39.45 19.92
N GLN A 11 -13.71 -38.73 19.51
CA GLN A 11 -14.12 -38.51 18.13
C GLN A 11 -13.04 -37.76 17.29
N ASN A 12 -12.12 -37.06 17.92
CA ASN A 12 -11.02 -36.37 17.27
C ASN A 12 -9.71 -37.20 17.19
N ALA A 13 -9.75 -38.50 17.59
CA ALA A 13 -8.58 -39.38 17.46
C ALA A 13 -8.02 -39.47 16.04
N PRO A 14 -8.83 -39.55 14.95
CA PRO A 14 -8.29 -39.53 13.59
C PRO A 14 -7.52 -38.25 13.29
N LYS A 15 -8.01 -37.08 13.70
CA LYS A 15 -7.34 -35.78 13.49
C LYS A 15 -6.01 -35.72 14.25
N ARG A 16 -5.99 -36.20 15.50
CA ARG A 16 -4.74 -36.28 16.28
C ARG A 16 -3.73 -37.24 15.65
N ALA A 17 -4.19 -38.33 15.03
CA ALA A 17 -3.32 -39.24 14.28
C ALA A 17 -2.66 -38.54 13.09
N LEU A 18 -3.41 -37.70 12.33
CA LEU A 18 -2.86 -36.89 11.25
C LEU A 18 -1.85 -35.85 11.76
N LEU A 19 -2.11 -35.22 12.90
CA LEU A 19 -1.15 -34.32 13.54
C LEU A 19 0.14 -35.04 13.93
N LYS A 20 0.06 -36.32 14.39
CA LYS A 20 1.24 -37.16 14.67
C LYS A 20 2.01 -37.51 13.39
N ALA A 21 1.31 -37.75 12.27
CA ALA A 21 1.95 -37.97 10.97
C ALA A 21 2.77 -36.77 10.50
N LEU A 22 2.42 -35.55 10.93
CA LEU A 22 3.20 -34.31 10.73
C LEU A 22 4.38 -34.17 11.71
N GLY A 23 4.58 -35.13 12.62
CA GLY A 23 5.65 -35.11 13.62
C GLY A 23 5.31 -34.41 14.94
N TYR A 24 4.07 -33.91 15.12
CA TYR A 24 3.69 -33.24 16.38
C TYR A 24 3.52 -34.25 17.52
N THR A 25 4.25 -34.03 18.61
CA THR A 25 4.12 -34.82 19.83
C THR A 25 2.78 -34.53 20.54
N THR A 26 2.38 -35.41 21.44
CA THR A 26 1.16 -35.20 22.27
C THR A 26 1.28 -33.91 23.11
N ALA A 27 2.48 -33.60 23.62
CA ALA A 27 2.72 -32.36 24.36
C ALA A 27 2.53 -31.10 23.50
N GLN A 28 2.98 -31.13 22.24
CA GLN A 28 2.75 -30.04 21.29
C GLN A 28 1.28 -29.89 20.89
N GLN A 29 0.56 -31.02 20.72
CA GLN A 29 -0.87 -30.98 20.40
C GLN A 29 -1.72 -30.36 21.52
N ASN A 30 -1.25 -30.39 22.78
CA ASN A 30 -1.95 -29.79 23.91
C ASN A 30 -1.73 -28.26 24.05
N LYS A 31 -0.82 -27.68 23.26
CA LYS A 31 -0.53 -26.24 23.26
C LYS A 31 -1.41 -25.48 22.27
N PRO A 32 -1.51 -24.13 22.38
CA PRO A 32 -2.15 -23.32 21.34
C PRO A 32 -1.47 -23.49 19.97
N PHE A 33 -2.27 -23.61 18.92
CA PHE A 33 -1.79 -23.68 17.53
C PHE A 33 -1.69 -22.28 16.93
N ILE A 34 -0.47 -21.87 16.63
CA ILE A 34 -0.16 -20.56 16.08
C ILE A 34 0.17 -20.68 14.59
N GLY A 35 -0.69 -20.13 13.74
CA GLY A 35 -0.44 -20.07 12.30
C GLY A 35 0.66 -19.07 11.97
N ILE A 36 1.67 -19.53 11.25
CA ILE A 36 2.72 -18.68 10.69
C ILE A 36 2.40 -18.50 9.21
N VAL A 37 1.80 -17.37 8.88
CA VAL A 37 1.33 -17.06 7.53
C VAL A 37 2.49 -16.42 6.78
N ASN A 38 3.18 -17.21 5.97
CA ASN A 38 4.39 -16.80 5.27
C ASN A 38 4.10 -16.54 3.79
N SER A 39 4.62 -15.45 3.25
CA SER A 39 4.55 -15.13 1.81
C SER A 39 5.88 -15.34 1.09
N PHE A 40 6.76 -16.16 1.63
CA PHE A 40 8.03 -16.50 1.00
C PHE A 40 7.83 -17.03 -0.43
N ASN A 41 8.66 -16.56 -1.34
CA ASN A 41 8.92 -17.14 -2.66
C ASN A 41 10.28 -16.64 -3.19
N GLU A 42 10.75 -17.24 -4.29
CA GLU A 42 12.02 -16.91 -4.92
C GLU A 42 11.88 -15.93 -6.10
N LEU A 43 10.66 -15.42 -6.36
CA LEU A 43 10.37 -14.50 -7.46
C LEU A 43 10.39 -13.02 -7.01
N VAL A 44 10.14 -12.77 -5.74
CA VAL A 44 9.97 -11.40 -5.20
C VAL A 44 11.16 -11.03 -4.33
N PRO A 45 11.95 -10.01 -4.67
CA PRO A 45 13.14 -9.61 -3.90
C PRO A 45 12.84 -9.32 -2.41
N GLY A 46 11.67 -8.76 -2.13
CA GLY A 46 11.20 -8.51 -0.77
C GLY A 46 10.84 -9.76 0.02
N HIS A 47 10.74 -10.94 -0.61
CA HIS A 47 10.23 -12.17 0.00
C HIS A 47 11.25 -13.31 0.11
N ILE A 48 12.37 -13.23 -0.59
CA ILE A 48 13.37 -14.31 -0.67
C ILE A 48 13.94 -14.72 0.71
N HIS A 49 13.95 -13.82 1.69
CA HIS A 49 14.49 -14.06 3.04
C HIS A 49 13.42 -14.37 4.09
N LEU A 50 12.13 -14.38 3.74
CA LEU A 50 11.03 -14.53 4.72
C LEU A 50 11.03 -15.88 5.44
N ASN A 51 11.61 -16.93 4.87
CA ASN A 51 11.82 -18.20 5.58
C ASN A 51 12.70 -18.04 6.83
N THR A 52 13.70 -17.14 6.78
CA THR A 52 14.54 -16.82 7.95
C THR A 52 13.74 -16.09 9.03
N ILE A 53 12.87 -15.16 8.60
CA ILE A 53 11.93 -14.46 9.50
C ILE A 53 10.95 -15.47 10.14
N ALA A 54 10.34 -16.35 9.33
CA ALA A 54 9.40 -17.36 9.81
C ALA A 54 10.05 -18.30 10.85
N ARG A 55 11.30 -18.70 10.62
CA ARG A 55 12.05 -19.50 11.58
C ARG A 55 12.24 -18.78 12.92
N ALA A 56 12.63 -17.50 12.88
CA ALA A 56 12.80 -16.71 14.08
C ALA A 56 11.47 -16.53 14.86
N VAL A 57 10.37 -16.32 14.15
CA VAL A 57 9.01 -16.28 14.75
C VAL A 57 8.68 -17.61 15.44
N LYS A 58 8.91 -18.74 14.77
CA LYS A 58 8.69 -20.07 15.35
C LYS A 58 9.49 -20.30 16.63
N ASP A 59 10.75 -19.85 16.66
CA ASP A 59 11.58 -19.91 17.88
C ASP A 59 10.92 -19.16 19.04
N GLY A 60 10.40 -17.93 18.78
CA GLY A 60 9.68 -17.13 19.78
C GLY A 60 8.41 -17.81 20.28
N VAL A 61 7.59 -18.40 19.37
CA VAL A 61 6.38 -19.14 19.72
C VAL A 61 6.69 -20.36 20.56
N LEU A 62 7.67 -21.17 20.15
CA LEU A 62 8.09 -22.39 20.87
C LEU A 62 8.59 -22.08 22.27
N ALA A 63 9.45 -21.06 22.42
CA ALA A 63 9.98 -20.62 23.70
C ALA A 63 8.88 -20.16 24.69
N ASN A 64 7.74 -19.70 24.18
CA ASN A 64 6.63 -19.19 24.98
C ASN A 64 5.42 -20.15 25.04
N GLY A 65 5.63 -21.43 24.72
CA GLY A 65 4.67 -22.50 24.99
C GLY A 65 3.59 -22.67 23.92
N GLY A 66 3.74 -22.14 22.73
CA GLY A 66 2.89 -22.39 21.55
C GLY A 66 3.39 -23.53 20.68
N THR A 67 2.58 -23.95 19.72
CA THR A 67 2.94 -24.85 18.63
C THR A 67 2.79 -24.12 17.31
N PRO A 68 3.89 -23.67 16.66
CA PRO A 68 3.82 -22.95 15.39
C PRO A 68 3.51 -23.91 14.24
N MET A 69 2.61 -23.49 13.36
CA MET A 69 2.19 -24.20 12.15
C MET A 69 2.29 -23.25 10.97
N GLU A 70 3.30 -23.46 10.12
CA GLU A 70 3.54 -22.60 8.96
C GLU A 70 2.75 -23.06 7.75
N PHE A 71 2.20 -22.12 7.02
CA PHE A 71 1.68 -22.29 5.67
C PHE A 71 1.96 -21.04 4.84
N ASN A 72 2.04 -21.23 3.50
CA ASN A 72 2.39 -20.15 2.60
C ASN A 72 1.17 -19.63 1.83
N THR A 73 1.23 -18.36 1.45
CA THR A 73 0.39 -17.73 0.43
C THR A 73 1.27 -17.17 -0.68
N ILE A 74 0.64 -16.76 -1.78
CA ILE A 74 1.33 -16.17 -2.93
C ILE A 74 1.78 -14.73 -2.64
N ALA A 75 2.71 -14.23 -3.47
CA ALA A 75 3.05 -12.82 -3.58
C ALA A 75 3.38 -12.50 -5.04
N VAL A 76 3.01 -11.30 -5.48
CA VAL A 76 3.36 -10.73 -6.79
C VAL A 76 4.28 -9.54 -6.55
N CYS A 77 5.31 -9.40 -7.38
CA CYS A 77 6.20 -8.24 -7.37
C CYS A 77 5.69 -7.20 -8.37
N ASP A 78 5.25 -6.06 -7.88
CA ASP A 78 4.77 -4.96 -8.73
C ASP A 78 5.86 -4.46 -9.67
N GLY A 79 7.09 -4.35 -9.18
CA GLY A 79 8.23 -3.90 -10.01
C GLY A 79 8.52 -4.83 -11.20
N LEU A 80 8.47 -6.14 -11.00
CA LEU A 80 8.63 -7.11 -12.09
C LEU A 80 7.43 -7.18 -13.02
N ALA A 81 6.24 -6.86 -12.53
CA ALA A 81 4.99 -6.88 -13.31
C ALA A 81 4.73 -5.57 -14.05
N MET A 82 5.48 -4.51 -13.77
CA MET A 82 5.26 -3.17 -14.33
C MET A 82 5.56 -3.12 -15.84
N GLY A 83 4.74 -2.37 -16.59
CA GLY A 83 4.94 -2.17 -18.02
C GLY A 83 4.47 -3.32 -18.92
N HIS A 84 3.81 -4.34 -18.38
CA HIS A 84 3.20 -5.43 -19.17
C HIS A 84 1.89 -5.93 -18.52
N ASP A 85 1.20 -6.85 -19.18
CA ASP A 85 -0.12 -7.37 -18.79
C ASP A 85 -0.13 -8.09 -17.42
N GLY A 86 1.01 -8.55 -16.94
CA GLY A 86 1.19 -9.12 -15.59
C GLY A 86 0.79 -8.16 -14.48
N MET A 87 0.85 -6.83 -14.71
CA MET A 87 0.48 -5.84 -13.70
C MET A 87 -1.01 -5.91 -13.30
N ARG A 88 -1.88 -6.48 -14.12
CA ARG A 88 -3.29 -6.77 -13.80
C ARG A 88 -3.43 -7.74 -12.62
N TYR A 89 -2.42 -8.60 -12.41
CA TYR A 89 -2.40 -9.58 -11.31
C TYR A 89 -1.87 -9.02 -10.00
N SER A 90 -1.30 -7.83 -9.99
CA SER A 90 -0.79 -7.18 -8.78
C SER A 90 -1.93 -6.92 -7.78
N LEU A 91 -2.81 -5.94 -8.04
CA LEU A 91 -3.90 -5.62 -7.11
C LEU A 91 -4.86 -6.79 -6.90
N SER A 92 -5.20 -7.49 -7.96
CA SER A 92 -6.14 -8.61 -7.88
C SER A 92 -5.62 -9.77 -7.02
N SER A 93 -4.28 -9.95 -6.89
CA SER A 93 -3.70 -10.95 -6.00
C SER A 93 -4.00 -10.67 -4.51
N ARG A 94 -4.28 -9.42 -4.13
CA ARG A 94 -4.65 -9.04 -2.76
C ARG A 94 -5.83 -9.88 -2.25
N GLU A 95 -6.84 -10.05 -3.08
CA GLU A 95 -8.05 -10.81 -2.75
C GLU A 95 -7.74 -12.32 -2.62
N VAL A 96 -7.00 -12.87 -3.57
CA VAL A 96 -6.58 -14.29 -3.54
C VAL A 96 -5.77 -14.60 -2.28
N ILE A 97 -4.87 -13.70 -1.91
CA ILE A 97 -4.07 -13.86 -0.69
C ILE A 97 -4.98 -13.88 0.54
N ALA A 98 -5.90 -12.91 0.68
CA ALA A 98 -6.81 -12.82 1.80
C ALA A 98 -7.70 -14.07 1.89
N ASP A 99 -8.31 -14.50 0.79
CA ASP A 99 -9.18 -15.67 0.71
C ASP A 99 -8.44 -16.98 1.00
N SER A 100 -7.22 -17.14 0.46
CA SER A 100 -6.41 -18.35 0.71
C SER A 100 -6.06 -18.50 2.20
N ILE A 101 -5.74 -17.40 2.86
CA ILE A 101 -5.46 -17.38 4.30
C ILE A 101 -6.72 -17.72 5.10
N GLU A 102 -7.86 -17.13 4.76
CA GLU A 102 -9.12 -17.44 5.41
C GLU A 102 -9.46 -18.93 5.31
N CYS A 103 -9.37 -19.52 4.11
CA CYS A 103 -9.60 -20.94 3.89
C CYS A 103 -8.70 -21.81 4.79
N MET A 104 -7.41 -21.53 4.83
CA MET A 104 -6.46 -22.30 5.65
C MET A 104 -6.78 -22.21 7.16
N VAL A 105 -6.99 -20.99 7.65
CA VAL A 105 -7.18 -20.74 9.09
C VAL A 105 -8.51 -21.31 9.60
N ARG A 106 -9.60 -21.09 8.85
CA ARG A 106 -10.93 -21.61 9.24
C ARG A 106 -11.00 -23.13 9.20
N ALA A 107 -10.38 -23.75 8.17
CA ALA A 107 -10.37 -25.21 8.03
C ALA A 107 -9.56 -25.89 9.15
N HIS A 108 -8.41 -25.35 9.54
CA HIS A 108 -7.48 -25.97 10.47
C HIS A 108 -7.61 -25.48 11.92
N LYS A 109 -8.54 -24.56 12.21
CA LYS A 109 -8.90 -24.13 13.56
C LYS A 109 -7.71 -23.62 14.40
N LEU A 110 -6.94 -22.67 13.85
CA LEU A 110 -5.81 -22.06 14.55
C LEU A 110 -6.28 -21.15 15.69
N ASP A 111 -5.43 -20.91 16.68
CA ASP A 111 -5.73 -20.12 17.89
C ASP A 111 -5.21 -18.69 17.83
N GLY A 112 -4.20 -18.44 17.02
CA GLY A 112 -3.58 -17.12 16.78
C GLY A 112 -2.73 -17.15 15.54
N LEU A 113 -2.36 -15.96 15.02
CA LEU A 113 -1.68 -15.82 13.74
C LEU A 113 -0.51 -14.85 13.82
N VAL A 114 0.60 -15.21 13.19
CA VAL A 114 1.69 -14.29 12.86
C VAL A 114 1.77 -14.15 11.36
N PHE A 115 1.54 -12.94 10.86
CA PHE A 115 1.58 -12.63 9.44
C PHE A 115 2.98 -12.13 9.06
N ILE A 116 3.53 -12.67 7.98
CA ILE A 116 4.87 -12.35 7.46
C ILE A 116 4.77 -11.85 6.01
N PRO A 117 4.30 -10.61 5.82
CA PRO A 117 4.27 -9.95 4.51
C PRO A 117 5.56 -9.19 4.24
N ASN A 118 5.69 -8.61 3.02
CA ASN A 118 6.63 -7.50 2.79
C ASN A 118 6.24 -6.57 1.63
N CYS A 119 5.66 -7.08 0.53
CA CYS A 119 5.36 -6.29 -0.67
C CYS A 119 3.96 -5.69 -0.70
N ASP A 120 3.75 -4.83 -1.69
CA ASP A 120 2.69 -3.85 -1.90
C ASP A 120 1.28 -4.37 -1.60
N LYS A 121 0.92 -5.52 -2.17
CA LYS A 121 -0.44 -6.06 -2.08
C LYS A 121 -0.56 -7.13 -1.00
N VAL A 122 0.58 -7.68 -0.55
CA VAL A 122 0.62 -8.73 0.47
C VAL A 122 0.32 -8.18 1.86
N VAL A 123 0.87 -7.01 2.21
CA VAL A 123 0.61 -6.37 3.51
C VAL A 123 -0.88 -6.07 3.70
N PRO A 124 -1.55 -5.34 2.77
CA PRO A 124 -2.98 -5.07 2.92
C PRO A 124 -3.83 -6.34 2.84
N ALA A 125 -3.49 -7.32 1.98
CA ALA A 125 -4.20 -8.60 1.92
C ALA A 125 -4.19 -9.34 3.25
N MET A 126 -3.04 -9.40 3.91
CA MET A 126 -2.92 -10.03 5.23
C MET A 126 -3.66 -9.24 6.31
N LEU A 127 -3.70 -7.87 6.23
CA LEU A 127 -4.51 -7.05 7.14
C LEU A 127 -6.01 -7.27 6.93
N MET A 128 -6.46 -7.41 5.68
CA MET A 128 -7.84 -7.79 5.34
C MET A 128 -8.20 -9.17 5.93
N ALA A 129 -7.37 -10.18 5.69
CA ALA A 129 -7.56 -11.53 6.26
C ALA A 129 -7.56 -11.51 7.79
N CYS A 130 -6.67 -10.72 8.39
CA CYS A 130 -6.58 -10.54 9.84
C CYS A 130 -7.87 -9.96 10.42
N ALA A 131 -8.41 -8.89 9.83
CA ALA A 131 -9.68 -8.27 10.23
C ALA A 131 -10.85 -9.25 10.10
N ARG A 132 -10.97 -9.93 8.95
CA ARG A 132 -12.03 -10.90 8.62
C ARG A 132 -12.03 -12.11 9.56
N LEU A 133 -10.85 -12.62 9.92
CA LEU A 133 -10.67 -13.78 10.79
C LEU A 133 -10.90 -13.46 12.27
N ASN A 134 -10.54 -12.28 12.69
CA ASN A 134 -10.66 -11.76 14.04
C ASN A 134 -10.10 -12.71 15.13
N LEU A 135 -8.93 -13.29 14.88
CA LEU A 135 -8.15 -14.08 15.84
C LEU A 135 -6.99 -13.25 16.37
N PRO A 136 -6.50 -13.48 17.60
CA PRO A 136 -5.28 -12.85 18.09
C PRO A 136 -4.18 -12.90 17.04
N SER A 137 -3.67 -11.75 16.63
CA SER A 137 -2.80 -11.62 15.46
C SER A 137 -1.73 -10.56 15.65
N ILE A 138 -0.57 -10.77 15.01
CA ILE A 138 0.53 -9.81 14.96
C ILE A 138 1.24 -9.89 13.60
N PHE A 139 1.81 -8.76 13.16
CA PHE A 139 2.56 -8.65 11.92
C PHE A 139 4.05 -8.51 12.18
N ILE A 140 4.84 -9.12 11.32
CA ILE A 140 6.28 -8.94 11.19
C ILE A 140 6.67 -8.96 9.72
N SER A 141 6.96 -7.82 9.14
CA SER A 141 7.37 -7.73 7.73
C SER A 141 8.82 -8.11 7.52
N GLY A 142 9.18 -8.37 6.26
CA GLY A 142 10.57 -8.64 5.87
C GLY A 142 11.50 -7.45 6.05
N GLY A 143 10.99 -6.22 5.98
CA GLY A 143 11.74 -4.97 6.05
C GLY A 143 12.24 -4.48 4.70
N PRO A 144 12.65 -3.20 4.61
CA PRO A 144 13.16 -2.58 3.41
C PRO A 144 14.58 -3.05 3.07
N MET A 145 14.93 -3.01 1.77
CA MET A 145 16.32 -3.12 1.33
C MET A 145 17.12 -1.87 1.71
N LEU A 146 18.44 -1.98 1.69
CA LEU A 146 19.32 -0.83 1.80
C LEU A 146 19.34 -0.03 0.48
N SER A 147 19.73 1.24 0.54
CA SER A 147 20.14 2.04 -0.60
C SER A 147 21.66 2.11 -0.66
N THR A 148 22.24 2.29 -1.85
CA THR A 148 23.68 2.43 -2.02
C THR A 148 23.98 3.75 -2.72
N CYS A 149 24.82 4.61 -2.11
CA CYS A 149 25.26 5.87 -2.72
C CYS A 149 24.10 6.73 -3.25
N ASP A 150 23.01 6.83 -2.52
CA ASP A 150 21.77 7.52 -2.91
C ASP A 150 21.08 6.95 -4.16
N ARG A 151 21.44 5.73 -4.59
CA ARG A 151 20.82 5.00 -5.69
C ARG A 151 19.73 4.06 -5.17
N ASP A 152 18.64 4.00 -5.89
CA ASP A 152 17.50 3.11 -5.64
C ASP A 152 16.84 2.69 -6.97
N LEU A 153 15.75 1.95 -6.89
CA LEU A 153 15.00 1.52 -8.08
C LEU A 153 14.52 2.72 -8.94
N ASN A 154 14.19 3.86 -8.32
CA ASN A 154 13.79 5.05 -9.06
C ASN A 154 14.94 5.61 -9.92
N THR A 155 16.15 5.54 -9.39
CA THR A 155 17.36 5.92 -10.15
C THR A 155 17.52 5.09 -11.43
N VAL A 156 17.16 3.80 -11.39
CA VAL A 156 17.18 2.93 -12.58
C VAL A 156 16.14 3.37 -13.60
N PHE A 157 14.92 3.69 -13.17
CA PHE A 157 13.88 4.19 -14.08
C PHE A 157 14.29 5.51 -14.76
N GLU A 158 14.92 6.42 -14.02
CA GLU A 158 15.46 7.68 -14.58
C GLU A 158 16.62 7.40 -15.54
N ALA A 159 17.50 6.46 -15.20
CA ALA A 159 18.66 6.06 -16.03
C ALA A 159 18.24 5.45 -17.38
N VAL A 160 17.11 4.72 -17.45
CA VAL A 160 16.57 4.21 -18.72
C VAL A 160 16.33 5.38 -19.70
N GLY A 161 15.65 6.44 -19.25
CA GLY A 161 15.40 7.63 -20.08
C GLY A 161 16.69 8.36 -20.48
N ALA A 162 17.62 8.50 -19.53
CA ALA A 162 18.91 9.15 -19.79
C ALA A 162 19.77 8.35 -20.79
N HIS A 163 19.77 7.02 -20.69
CA HIS A 163 20.48 6.16 -21.64
C HIS A 163 19.85 6.20 -23.03
N MET A 164 18.52 6.11 -23.14
CA MET A 164 17.80 6.20 -24.43
C MET A 164 18.01 7.54 -25.13
N SER A 165 18.20 8.63 -24.37
CA SER A 165 18.52 9.97 -24.91
C SER A 165 20.02 10.16 -25.20
N GLY A 166 20.87 9.20 -24.89
CA GLY A 166 22.33 9.29 -25.05
C GLY A 166 23.01 10.21 -24.01
N SER A 167 22.34 10.53 -22.91
CA SER A 167 22.86 11.42 -21.85
C SER A 167 23.85 10.72 -20.94
N ILE A 168 23.78 9.39 -20.83
CA ILE A 168 24.72 8.52 -20.08
C ILE A 168 25.24 7.41 -20.98
N SER A 169 26.43 6.90 -20.69
CA SER A 169 27.03 5.76 -21.41
C SER A 169 26.40 4.43 -21.02
N GLU A 170 26.62 3.39 -21.83
CA GLU A 170 26.23 1.99 -21.51
C GLU A 170 26.89 1.51 -20.21
N ASP A 171 28.18 1.76 -20.01
CA ASP A 171 28.92 1.35 -18.81
C ASP A 171 28.34 2.01 -17.54
N GLU A 172 27.97 3.30 -17.62
CA GLU A 172 27.33 4.01 -16.50
C GLU A 172 25.93 3.48 -16.23
N PHE A 173 25.14 3.19 -17.27
CA PHE A 173 23.82 2.57 -17.13
C PHE A 173 23.91 1.19 -16.46
N MET A 174 24.84 0.34 -16.89
CA MET A 174 25.07 -0.99 -16.29
C MET A 174 25.51 -0.90 -14.81
N ASP A 175 26.33 0.09 -14.45
CA ASP A 175 26.75 0.32 -13.06
C ASP A 175 25.57 0.76 -12.18
N ILE A 176 24.70 1.63 -12.69
CA ILE A 176 23.47 2.04 -11.99
C ILE A 176 22.56 0.83 -11.79
N GLU A 177 22.30 0.02 -12.82
CA GLU A 177 21.48 -1.18 -12.74
C GLU A 177 22.02 -2.16 -11.68
N ALA A 178 23.32 -2.45 -11.69
CA ALA A 178 23.95 -3.40 -10.78
C ALA A 178 23.95 -2.95 -9.31
N SER A 179 23.96 -1.64 -9.04
CA SER A 179 24.15 -1.09 -7.68
C SER A 179 22.87 -0.62 -6.98
N SER A 180 21.77 -0.42 -7.71
CA SER A 180 20.57 0.25 -7.20
C SER A 180 19.72 -0.61 -6.23
N CYS A 181 19.83 -1.94 -6.31
CA CYS A 181 19.11 -2.88 -5.43
C CYS A 181 20.10 -3.79 -4.71
N PRO A 182 20.85 -3.29 -3.72
CA PRO A 182 22.03 -3.98 -3.18
C PRO A 182 21.70 -5.16 -2.25
N THR A 183 20.46 -5.25 -1.73
CA THR A 183 20.07 -6.30 -0.78
C THR A 183 18.66 -6.80 -1.04
N CYS A 184 18.28 -7.93 -0.43
CA CYS A 184 16.89 -8.33 -0.34
C CYS A 184 16.10 -7.32 0.53
N GLY A 185 14.78 -7.33 0.39
CA GLY A 185 13.87 -6.44 1.12
C GLY A 185 12.82 -5.82 0.18
N SER A 186 11.84 -5.11 0.75
CA SER A 186 10.99 -4.19 -0.02
C SER A 186 11.82 -3.02 -0.54
N CYS A 187 11.28 -2.22 -1.45
CA CYS A 187 11.99 -1.05 -1.99
C CYS A 187 12.57 -0.17 -0.88
N SER A 188 13.71 0.51 -1.13
CA SER A 188 14.37 1.37 -0.13
C SER A 188 13.66 2.70 0.13
N GLY A 189 12.77 3.16 -0.79
CA GLY A 189 11.99 4.40 -0.66
C GLY A 189 10.60 4.20 -0.05
N MET A 190 9.85 5.32 0.12
CA MET A 190 8.48 5.33 0.62
C MET A 190 7.48 5.05 -0.51
N PHE A 191 7.61 3.86 -1.11
CA PHE A 191 6.66 3.30 -2.06
C PHE A 191 5.55 2.54 -1.32
N THR A 192 4.64 1.91 -2.03
CA THR A 192 3.44 1.28 -1.45
C THR A 192 3.77 0.21 -0.40
N ALA A 193 4.78 -0.65 -0.63
CA ALA A 193 5.20 -1.68 0.31
C ALA A 193 5.56 -1.08 1.69
N ASN A 194 6.44 -0.09 1.71
CA ASN A 194 6.89 0.55 2.94
C ASN A 194 5.80 1.43 3.55
N SER A 195 4.97 2.10 2.73
CA SER A 195 3.78 2.80 3.21
C SER A 195 2.91 1.85 4.04
N MET A 196 2.53 0.70 3.48
CA MET A 196 1.67 -0.25 4.19
C MET A 196 2.35 -0.92 5.39
N ASN A 197 3.67 -1.17 5.34
CA ASN A 197 4.42 -1.68 6.49
C ASN A 197 4.48 -0.66 7.64
N CYS A 198 4.63 0.64 7.35
CA CYS A 198 4.57 1.72 8.34
C CYS A 198 3.15 1.91 8.88
N LEU A 199 2.14 1.86 8.01
CA LEU A 199 0.73 1.96 8.43
C LEU A 199 0.27 0.77 9.25
N CYS A 200 0.78 -0.44 9.00
CA CYS A 200 0.54 -1.61 9.85
C CYS A 200 1.03 -1.38 11.30
N GLU A 201 2.16 -0.67 11.46
CA GLU A 201 2.70 -0.26 12.75
C GLU A 201 1.82 0.83 13.39
N ALA A 202 1.42 1.84 12.61
CA ALA A 202 0.55 2.94 13.08
C ALA A 202 -0.87 2.46 13.46
N LEU A 203 -1.42 1.46 12.76
CA LEU A 203 -2.66 0.77 13.12
C LEU A 203 -2.55 -0.03 14.43
N GLY A 204 -1.35 -0.19 14.98
CA GLY A 204 -1.11 -0.97 16.18
C GLY A 204 -0.98 -2.48 15.97
N MET A 205 -0.92 -2.97 14.72
CA MET A 205 -0.87 -4.41 14.40
C MET A 205 0.54 -4.99 14.35
N ALA A 206 1.58 -4.15 14.48
CA ALA A 206 2.99 -4.56 14.49
C ALA A 206 3.78 -3.91 15.63
N LEU A 207 4.94 -4.47 15.96
CA LEU A 207 5.86 -3.89 16.92
C LEU A 207 6.65 -2.72 16.28
N ASP A 208 7.15 -1.82 17.12
CA ASP A 208 8.01 -0.70 16.73
C ASP A 208 9.19 -1.16 15.87
N GLY A 209 9.39 -0.47 14.74
CA GLY A 209 10.40 -0.76 13.74
C GLY A 209 10.01 -1.82 12.71
N ASN A 210 8.76 -2.30 12.73
CA ASN A 210 8.27 -3.23 11.71
C ASN A 210 8.41 -2.67 10.30
N GLY A 211 8.01 -1.42 10.07
CA GLY A 211 8.07 -0.78 8.76
C GLY A 211 9.46 -0.30 8.34
N THR A 212 10.40 -0.13 9.30
CA THR A 212 11.60 0.67 9.04
C THR A 212 12.92 -0.07 9.22
N ILE A 213 13.02 -1.07 10.11
CA ILE A 213 14.27 -1.83 10.30
C ILE A 213 14.64 -2.52 8.98
N PRO A 214 15.84 -2.29 8.40
CA PRO A 214 16.27 -2.96 7.18
C PRO A 214 16.24 -4.49 7.27
N ALA A 215 15.93 -5.13 6.13
CA ALA A 215 15.77 -6.58 6.01
C ALA A 215 17.01 -7.37 6.48
N VAL A 216 18.20 -6.85 6.18
CA VAL A 216 19.49 -7.52 6.45
C VAL A 216 20.03 -7.27 7.86
N TYR A 217 19.37 -6.44 8.67
CA TYR A 217 19.86 -6.15 10.03
C TYR A 217 19.47 -7.25 11.02
N SER A 218 20.43 -7.64 11.89
CA SER A 218 20.17 -8.61 12.95
C SER A 218 19.03 -8.21 13.90
N LYS A 219 18.73 -6.91 13.99
CA LYS A 219 17.56 -6.38 14.75
C LYS A 219 16.24 -6.87 14.15
N ARG A 220 16.15 -7.07 12.82
CA ARG A 220 14.98 -7.66 12.16
C ARG A 220 14.69 -9.07 12.68
N ILE A 221 15.72 -9.90 12.82
CA ILE A 221 15.60 -11.26 13.37
C ILE A 221 15.18 -11.23 14.85
N ARG A 222 15.72 -10.30 15.65
CA ARG A 222 15.28 -10.13 17.04
C ARG A 222 13.82 -9.70 17.13
N LEU A 223 13.40 -8.77 16.27
CA LEU A 223 12.00 -8.33 16.22
C LEU A 223 11.06 -9.49 15.85
N ALA A 224 11.47 -10.38 14.94
CA ALA A 224 10.71 -11.56 14.56
C ALA A 224 10.53 -12.53 15.74
N LYS A 225 11.58 -12.74 16.56
CA LYS A 225 11.46 -13.53 17.80
C LYS A 225 10.52 -12.88 18.80
N CYS A 226 10.62 -11.56 18.98
CA CYS A 226 9.70 -10.81 19.84
C CYS A 226 8.24 -10.90 19.35
N ALA A 227 7.98 -10.89 18.04
CA ALA A 227 6.64 -11.10 17.50
C ALA A 227 6.11 -12.50 17.84
N GLY A 228 6.95 -13.54 17.75
CA GLY A 228 6.62 -14.90 18.18
C GLY A 228 6.34 -15.04 19.69
N GLU A 229 7.01 -14.27 20.52
CA GLU A 229 6.71 -14.16 21.95
C GLU A 229 5.39 -13.40 22.17
N GLN A 230 5.21 -12.28 21.47
CA GLN A 230 4.08 -11.38 21.69
C GLN A 230 2.73 -12.00 21.28
N ILE A 231 2.69 -12.81 20.21
CA ILE A 231 1.45 -13.52 19.83
C ILE A 231 0.95 -14.43 20.95
N MET A 232 1.83 -15.05 21.72
CA MET A 232 1.44 -15.89 22.84
C MET A 232 0.78 -15.09 23.98
N ARG A 233 1.20 -13.82 24.17
CA ARG A 233 0.55 -12.90 25.12
C ARG A 233 -0.82 -12.46 24.62
N LEU A 234 -0.95 -12.17 23.31
CA LEU A 234 -2.23 -11.82 22.69
C LEU A 234 -3.24 -12.97 22.81
N VAL A 235 -2.84 -14.20 22.49
CA VAL A 235 -3.69 -15.40 22.64
C VAL A 235 -4.11 -15.61 24.11
N LYS A 236 -3.18 -15.44 25.05
CA LYS A 236 -3.49 -15.59 26.48
C LYS A 236 -4.49 -14.55 27.00
N ARG A 237 -4.43 -13.33 26.48
CA ARG A 237 -5.30 -12.21 26.87
C ARG A 237 -6.55 -12.09 26.01
N ASP A 238 -6.68 -12.90 24.97
CA ASP A 238 -7.73 -12.87 23.93
C ASP A 238 -7.89 -11.48 23.29
N ILE A 239 -6.76 -10.78 23.06
CA ILE A 239 -6.76 -9.50 22.34
C ILE A 239 -6.80 -9.80 20.86
N ARG A 240 -7.83 -9.29 20.19
CA ARG A 240 -8.16 -9.59 18.80
C ARG A 240 -8.01 -8.36 17.90
N PRO A 241 -7.94 -8.52 16.57
CA PRO A 241 -7.93 -7.40 15.64
C PRO A 241 -9.04 -6.38 15.86
N SER A 242 -10.26 -6.81 16.22
CA SER A 242 -11.38 -5.90 16.53
C SER A 242 -11.16 -4.99 17.75
N ASP A 243 -10.25 -5.37 18.66
CA ASP A 243 -9.88 -4.51 19.80
C ASP A 243 -8.84 -3.47 19.42
N ILE A 244 -8.10 -3.68 18.32
CA ILE A 244 -6.98 -2.85 17.86
C ILE A 244 -7.38 -2.00 16.64
N LEU A 245 -7.98 -2.63 15.62
CA LEU A 245 -8.42 -1.99 14.38
C LEU A 245 -9.70 -1.19 14.63
N THR A 246 -9.61 -0.12 15.39
CA THR A 246 -10.70 0.79 15.75
C THR A 246 -10.65 2.04 14.88
N LYS A 247 -11.71 2.85 14.90
CA LYS A 247 -11.72 4.15 14.20
C LYS A 247 -10.53 5.03 14.60
N ASP A 248 -10.13 4.99 15.86
CA ASP A 248 -8.98 5.75 16.38
C ASP A 248 -7.65 5.23 15.84
N ALA A 249 -7.49 3.91 15.67
CA ALA A 249 -6.32 3.33 15.02
C ALA A 249 -6.21 3.76 13.54
N PHE A 250 -7.35 3.83 12.83
CA PHE A 250 -7.38 4.33 11.45
C PHE A 250 -7.06 5.82 11.35
N LYS A 251 -7.50 6.66 12.31
CA LYS A 251 -7.08 8.07 12.38
C LYS A 251 -5.57 8.19 12.59
N ASN A 252 -5.00 7.40 13.50
CA ASN A 252 -3.54 7.35 13.69
C ASN A 252 -2.81 6.94 12.42
N ALA A 253 -3.30 5.92 11.72
CA ALA A 253 -2.73 5.48 10.45
C ALA A 253 -2.79 6.59 9.40
N LEU A 254 -3.93 7.30 9.26
CA LEU A 254 -4.04 8.44 8.34
C LEU A 254 -3.10 9.59 8.72
N ALA A 255 -2.99 9.94 10.00
CA ALA A 255 -2.06 10.99 10.44
C ALA A 255 -0.61 10.63 10.07
N ILE A 256 -0.22 9.37 10.23
CA ILE A 256 1.10 8.89 9.80
C ILE A 256 1.24 8.88 8.28
N ASP A 257 0.21 8.47 7.55
CA ASP A 257 0.17 8.50 6.08
C ASP A 257 0.44 9.92 5.54
N MET A 258 -0.21 10.91 6.13
CA MET A 258 -0.05 12.34 5.80
C MET A 258 1.34 12.87 6.18
N ALA A 259 1.82 12.55 7.38
CA ALA A 259 3.09 13.03 7.89
C ALA A 259 4.31 12.45 7.15
N LEU A 260 4.24 11.19 6.74
CA LEU A 260 5.27 10.51 5.95
C LEU A 260 5.21 10.86 4.46
N GLY A 261 4.05 11.26 3.93
CA GLY A 261 3.82 11.43 2.50
C GLY A 261 3.88 10.10 1.76
N CYS A 262 3.10 9.13 2.21
CA CYS A 262 3.05 7.78 1.66
C CYS A 262 2.55 7.72 0.20
N SER A 263 2.42 6.52 -0.33
CA SER A 263 1.87 6.26 -1.66
C SER A 263 0.36 6.50 -1.69
N THR A 264 -0.19 7.00 -2.80
CA THR A 264 -1.64 7.13 -3.02
C THR A 264 -2.38 5.79 -2.86
N ASN A 265 -1.70 4.68 -3.13
CA ASN A 265 -2.23 3.33 -2.95
C ASN A 265 -2.58 2.99 -1.50
N SER A 266 -1.98 3.68 -0.50
CA SER A 266 -2.29 3.47 0.92
C SER A 266 -3.77 3.70 1.21
N LEU A 267 -4.38 4.74 0.62
CA LEU A 267 -5.79 5.05 0.81
C LEU A 267 -6.70 3.95 0.24
N LEU A 268 -6.39 3.43 -0.96
CA LEU A 268 -7.13 2.29 -1.53
C LEU A 268 -7.09 1.07 -0.59
N HIS A 269 -5.93 0.82 0.01
CA HIS A 269 -5.75 -0.32 0.89
C HIS A 269 -6.36 -0.10 2.28
N LEU A 270 -6.29 1.10 2.84
CA LEU A 270 -6.95 1.42 4.11
C LEU A 270 -8.47 1.30 3.99
N LEU A 271 -9.08 1.73 2.86
CA LEU A 271 -10.49 1.51 2.57
C LEU A 271 -10.85 0.02 2.56
N ALA A 272 -10.03 -0.80 1.89
CA ALA A 272 -10.26 -2.25 1.85
C ALA A 272 -10.15 -2.92 3.23
N ILE A 273 -9.16 -2.52 4.02
CA ILE A 273 -8.96 -3.04 5.39
C ILE A 273 -10.10 -2.58 6.31
N ALA A 274 -10.54 -1.32 6.20
CA ALA A 274 -11.67 -0.79 6.94
C ALA A 274 -12.98 -1.51 6.62
N ASN A 275 -13.20 -1.84 5.34
CA ASN A 275 -14.33 -2.65 4.90
C ASN A 275 -14.35 -4.02 5.61
N GLU A 276 -13.23 -4.73 5.65
CA GLU A 276 -13.12 -6.03 6.35
C GLU A 276 -13.24 -5.91 7.88
N ALA A 277 -12.81 -4.78 8.44
CA ALA A 277 -12.91 -4.50 9.87
C ALA A 277 -14.29 -3.94 10.28
N ASN A 278 -15.21 -3.68 9.34
CA ASN A 278 -16.48 -2.99 9.54
C ASN A 278 -16.31 -1.61 10.20
N ILE A 279 -15.29 -0.86 9.81
CA ILE A 279 -15.03 0.50 10.27
C ILE A 279 -15.60 1.50 9.26
N ASP A 280 -16.39 2.46 9.76
CA ASP A 280 -16.85 3.59 8.96
C ASP A 280 -15.68 4.52 8.65
N PHE A 281 -15.10 4.30 7.47
CA PHE A 281 -13.95 5.01 6.94
C PHE A 281 -14.27 5.44 5.50
N ASN A 282 -14.10 6.74 5.20
CA ASN A 282 -14.41 7.29 3.89
C ASN A 282 -13.41 8.37 3.46
N LEU A 283 -13.44 8.71 2.18
CA LEU A 283 -12.47 9.63 1.58
C LEU A 283 -12.60 11.09 2.08
N HIS A 284 -13.74 11.51 2.64
CA HIS A 284 -13.87 12.85 3.24
C HIS A 284 -13.02 13.00 4.50
N MET A 285 -12.95 11.94 5.34
CA MET A 285 -12.09 11.92 6.52
C MET A 285 -10.61 12.13 6.17
N VAL A 286 -10.19 11.71 4.96
CA VAL A 286 -8.81 11.87 4.50
C VAL A 286 -8.44 13.35 4.40
N ASN A 287 -9.30 14.18 3.79
CA ASN A 287 -9.04 15.62 3.66
C ASN A 287 -9.05 16.32 5.02
N GLU A 288 -9.97 15.97 5.92
CA GLU A 288 -10.01 16.54 7.28
C GLU A 288 -8.69 16.27 8.02
N ILE A 289 -8.19 15.05 7.99
CA ILE A 289 -6.94 14.68 8.64
C ILE A 289 -5.73 15.26 7.89
N SER A 290 -5.77 15.33 6.56
CA SER A 290 -4.70 15.92 5.75
C SER A 290 -4.53 17.42 6.04
N GLU A 291 -5.63 18.17 6.21
CA GLU A 291 -5.54 19.59 6.57
C GLU A 291 -4.96 19.82 7.97
N ALA A 292 -5.28 18.92 8.91
CA ALA A 292 -4.80 19.03 10.29
C ALA A 292 -3.35 18.53 10.48
N THR A 293 -2.86 17.64 9.60
CA THR A 293 -1.61 16.91 9.81
C THR A 293 -0.50 17.45 8.91
N PRO A 294 0.58 18.02 9.45
CA PRO A 294 1.69 18.50 8.64
C PRO A 294 2.53 17.35 8.06
N ASN A 295 3.12 17.59 6.89
CA ASN A 295 4.10 16.66 6.30
C ASN A 295 5.47 16.85 6.96
N LEU A 296 5.94 15.83 7.68
CA LEU A 296 7.17 15.87 8.47
C LEU A 296 8.36 15.19 7.80
N CYS A 297 8.13 14.36 6.78
CA CYS A 297 9.17 13.58 6.12
C CYS A 297 9.13 13.77 4.60
N LYS A 298 10.32 13.82 3.99
CA LYS A 298 10.50 13.72 2.54
C LYS A 298 11.45 12.57 2.22
N LEU A 299 10.87 11.39 2.07
CA LEU A 299 11.59 10.18 1.70
C LEU A 299 11.56 10.00 0.17
N ALA A 300 12.50 9.26 -0.39
CA ALA A 300 12.50 8.91 -1.81
C ALA A 300 11.13 8.29 -2.22
N PRO A 301 10.54 8.66 -3.36
CA PRO A 301 11.04 9.53 -4.43
C PRO A 301 10.82 11.04 -4.20
N ALA A 302 10.11 11.47 -3.15
CA ALA A 302 9.81 12.88 -2.88
C ALA A 302 11.00 13.68 -2.30
N GLY A 303 12.04 12.99 -1.84
CA GLY A 303 13.26 13.54 -1.27
C GLY A 303 14.40 12.54 -1.34
N LYS A 304 15.54 12.89 -0.71
CA LYS A 304 16.79 12.11 -0.77
C LYS A 304 16.92 11.03 0.32
N HIS A 305 16.09 11.08 1.35
CA HIS A 305 16.19 10.12 2.46
C HIS A 305 15.50 8.80 2.10
N HIS A 306 16.02 7.69 2.61
CA HIS A 306 15.50 6.35 2.43
C HIS A 306 14.93 5.79 3.75
N MET A 307 14.35 4.60 3.69
CA MET A 307 13.76 3.94 4.87
C MET A 307 14.76 3.66 5.97
N GLU A 308 16.03 3.41 5.63
CA GLU A 308 17.11 3.26 6.59
C GLU A 308 17.35 4.54 7.40
N ASP A 309 17.23 5.71 6.77
CA ASP A 309 17.38 7.00 7.44
C ASP A 309 16.21 7.22 8.41
N LEU A 310 14.98 6.91 7.97
CA LEU A 310 13.81 6.96 8.84
C LEU A 310 13.97 6.05 10.05
N TYR A 311 14.50 4.82 9.85
CA TYR A 311 14.80 3.91 10.95
C TYR A 311 15.82 4.52 11.95
N LYS A 312 16.90 5.11 11.46
CA LYS A 312 17.93 5.76 12.27
C LYS A 312 17.39 6.98 13.03
N ALA A 313 16.44 7.69 12.44
CA ALA A 313 15.78 8.85 13.05
C ALA A 313 14.77 8.48 14.15
N GLY A 314 14.41 7.19 14.29
CA GLY A 314 13.49 6.70 15.32
C GLY A 314 12.21 6.07 14.79
N GLY A 315 12.07 5.92 13.47
CA GLY A 315 10.99 5.19 12.82
C GLY A 315 9.62 5.84 12.91
N VAL A 316 8.59 5.03 12.71
CA VAL A 316 7.19 5.47 12.71
C VAL A 316 6.78 6.07 14.05
N TYR A 317 7.21 5.45 15.16
CA TYR A 317 6.86 5.95 16.48
C TYR A 317 7.47 7.31 16.79
N ALA A 318 8.65 7.66 16.24
CA ALA A 318 9.19 9.00 16.35
C ALA A 318 8.34 10.04 15.61
N VAL A 319 7.77 9.69 14.45
CA VAL A 319 6.80 10.55 13.73
C VAL A 319 5.51 10.69 14.55
N MET A 320 4.98 9.57 15.10
CA MET A 320 3.82 9.62 16.01
C MET A 320 4.08 10.53 17.22
N LYS A 321 5.30 10.49 17.77
CA LYS A 321 5.70 11.33 18.91
C LYS A 321 5.73 12.81 18.58
N GLU A 322 6.17 13.18 17.37
CA GLU A 322 6.10 14.57 16.89
C GLU A 322 4.65 15.05 16.76
N LEU A 323 3.78 14.24 16.18
CA LEU A 323 2.34 14.55 16.01
C LEU A 323 1.60 14.60 17.36
N ASP A 324 1.99 13.77 18.34
CA ASP A 324 1.43 13.78 19.70
C ASP A 324 1.63 15.11 20.43
N LYS A 325 2.70 15.86 20.13
CA LYS A 325 2.96 17.19 20.74
C LYS A 325 1.83 18.19 20.51
N VAL A 326 1.08 18.03 19.43
CA VAL A 326 -0.05 18.90 19.06
C VAL A 326 -1.40 18.18 19.08
N GLY A 327 -1.46 16.98 19.68
CA GLY A 327 -2.71 16.25 19.90
C GLY A 327 -3.30 15.59 18.66
N LEU A 328 -2.49 15.27 17.64
CA LEU A 328 -2.93 14.63 16.39
C LEU A 328 -2.88 13.09 16.45
N ILE A 329 -2.61 12.50 17.62
CA ILE A 329 -2.55 11.06 17.83
C ILE A 329 -3.58 10.64 18.88
N GLU A 330 -4.38 9.65 18.56
CA GLU A 330 -5.33 8.99 19.47
C GLU A 330 -4.57 8.04 20.40
N LYS A 331 -4.20 8.53 21.58
CA LYS A 331 -3.28 7.87 22.52
C LYS A 331 -3.86 6.65 23.22
N SER A 332 -5.18 6.59 23.36
CA SER A 332 -5.89 5.51 24.04
C SER A 332 -5.95 4.21 23.22
N ALA A 333 -5.70 4.27 21.91
CA ALA A 333 -5.75 3.11 21.03
C ALA A 333 -4.81 1.99 21.51
N ILE A 334 -5.35 0.77 21.64
CA ILE A 334 -4.61 -0.42 22.05
C ILE A 334 -3.82 -0.96 20.87
N THR A 335 -2.65 -1.55 21.14
CA THR A 335 -1.78 -2.15 20.12
C THR A 335 -1.43 -3.59 20.47
N VAL A 336 -0.81 -4.29 19.51
CA VAL A 336 -0.28 -5.66 19.74
C VAL A 336 0.73 -5.75 20.88
N THR A 337 1.28 -4.64 21.36
CA THR A 337 2.15 -4.64 22.55
C THR A 337 1.39 -4.95 23.85
N THR A 338 0.05 -5.01 23.79
CA THR A 338 -0.90 -5.10 24.93
C THR A 338 -0.92 -3.83 25.78
N LYS A 339 -0.40 -2.74 25.26
CA LYS A 339 -0.39 -1.39 25.82
C LYS A 339 -1.08 -0.46 24.84
N ASN A 340 -1.46 0.73 25.31
CA ASN A 340 -1.95 1.79 24.46
C ASN A 340 -0.80 2.56 23.78
N VAL A 341 -1.15 3.42 22.84
CA VAL A 341 -0.18 4.25 22.10
C VAL A 341 0.59 5.17 23.05
N GLU A 342 -0.07 5.79 24.04
CA GLU A 342 0.58 6.67 25.01
C GLU A 342 1.75 5.98 25.74
N GLU A 343 1.51 4.76 26.21
CA GLU A 343 2.54 3.98 26.90
C GLU A 343 3.70 3.61 25.98
N ASN A 344 3.41 3.29 24.72
CA ASN A 344 4.42 2.95 23.73
C ASN A 344 5.29 4.15 23.35
N LEU A 345 4.74 5.37 23.35
CA LEU A 345 5.46 6.59 22.98
C LEU A 345 6.30 7.22 24.11
N LYS A 346 6.23 6.72 25.37
CA LYS A 346 6.92 7.34 26.52
C LYS A 346 8.43 7.50 26.36
N SER A 347 9.11 6.50 25.80
CA SER A 347 10.56 6.47 25.65
C SER A 347 11.05 6.77 24.24
N VAL A 348 10.13 7.11 23.34
CA VAL A 348 10.45 7.36 21.94
C VAL A 348 11.02 8.78 21.78
N MET A 349 12.07 8.89 20.95
CA MET A 349 12.72 10.17 20.62
C MET A 349 12.94 10.26 19.11
N ASN A 350 12.78 11.46 18.57
CA ASN A 350 13.25 11.83 17.25
C ASN A 350 14.76 12.09 17.32
N SER A 351 15.55 11.21 16.70
CA SER A 351 17.03 11.25 16.77
C SER A 351 17.67 12.04 15.63
N ASP A 352 16.91 12.38 14.57
CA ASP A 352 17.39 13.18 13.44
C ASP A 352 16.29 14.09 12.87
N THR A 353 16.38 15.37 13.21
CA THR A 353 15.42 16.39 12.76
C THR A 353 15.58 16.81 11.29
N LYS A 354 16.58 16.29 10.57
CA LYS A 354 16.69 16.47 9.11
C LYS A 354 15.84 15.45 8.35
N VAL A 355 15.66 14.27 8.92
CA VAL A 355 14.84 13.18 8.35
C VAL A 355 13.38 13.33 8.78
N ILE A 356 13.16 13.43 10.11
CA ILE A 356 11.83 13.69 10.69
C ILE A 356 11.85 15.15 11.18
N ARG A 357 11.25 16.05 10.45
CA ARG A 357 11.18 17.45 10.87
C ARG A 357 10.34 17.61 12.14
N PRO A 358 10.73 18.51 13.04
CA PRO A 358 9.92 18.83 14.20
C PRO A 358 8.61 19.49 13.75
N ILE A 359 7.58 19.33 14.56
CA ILE A 359 6.22 19.81 14.28
C ILE A 359 6.17 21.32 14.05
N GLU A 360 7.09 22.08 14.65
CA GLU A 360 7.20 23.52 14.51
C GLU A 360 7.80 23.97 13.17
N ASN A 361 8.47 23.06 12.45
CA ASN A 361 9.13 23.35 11.16
C ASN A 361 8.92 22.23 10.13
N PRO A 362 7.67 21.92 9.75
CA PRO A 362 7.37 20.87 8.79
C PRO A 362 7.78 21.22 7.36
N TYR A 363 7.80 20.23 6.46
CA TYR A 363 7.95 20.46 5.02
C TYR A 363 6.72 21.14 4.42
N SER A 364 5.52 20.80 4.92
CA SER A 364 4.25 21.43 4.59
C SER A 364 3.37 21.45 5.85
N LYS A 365 2.54 22.48 5.98
CA LYS A 365 1.54 22.58 7.07
C LYS A 365 0.39 21.59 6.91
N THR A 366 0.24 21.02 5.74
CA THR A 366 -0.80 20.06 5.39
C THR A 366 -0.19 18.74 4.92
N GLY A 367 -0.98 17.67 4.94
CA GLY A 367 -0.58 16.31 4.61
C GLY A 367 -0.10 16.11 3.18
N GLY A 368 0.58 15.00 2.98
CA GLY A 368 1.18 14.63 1.70
C GLY A 368 0.19 14.15 0.64
N LEU A 369 -1.04 13.78 1.01
CA LEU A 369 -2.09 13.30 0.12
C LEU A 369 -3.32 14.21 0.16
N ALA A 370 -4.05 14.27 -0.95
CA ALA A 370 -5.34 14.95 -1.05
C ALA A 370 -6.35 14.13 -1.87
N VAL A 371 -7.63 14.26 -1.54
CA VAL A 371 -8.73 13.66 -2.28
C VAL A 371 -9.49 14.78 -2.97
N LEU A 372 -9.59 14.72 -4.30
CA LEU A 372 -10.32 15.72 -5.09
C LEU A 372 -11.71 15.20 -5.42
N PHE A 373 -12.71 16.07 -5.29
CA PHE A 373 -14.10 15.81 -5.64
C PHE A 373 -14.55 16.77 -6.72
N GLY A 374 -15.67 16.48 -7.36
CA GLY A 374 -16.26 17.31 -8.39
C GLY A 374 -17.03 16.49 -9.41
N ASN A 375 -17.52 17.12 -10.47
CA ASN A 375 -18.32 16.40 -11.47
C ASN A 375 -17.53 15.30 -12.18
N LEU A 376 -16.18 15.45 -12.32
CA LEU A 376 -15.33 14.44 -12.93
C LEU A 376 -15.04 13.27 -11.98
N ALA A 377 -15.05 13.50 -10.67
CA ALA A 377 -14.79 12.50 -9.64
C ALA A 377 -15.77 12.64 -8.46
N PRO A 378 -17.08 12.40 -8.64
CA PRO A 378 -18.06 12.64 -7.59
C PRO A 378 -17.85 11.77 -6.34
N ASN A 379 -17.25 10.59 -6.49
CA ASN A 379 -16.89 9.71 -5.36
C ASN A 379 -15.45 9.88 -4.91
N GLY A 380 -14.69 10.81 -5.52
CA GLY A 380 -13.32 11.15 -5.19
C GLY A 380 -12.29 10.63 -6.18
N SER A 381 -11.13 11.27 -6.12
CA SER A 381 -9.89 10.90 -6.80
C SER A 381 -8.72 11.27 -5.91
N ILE A 382 -7.54 10.69 -6.10
CA ILE A 382 -6.43 10.81 -5.16
C ILE A 382 -5.20 11.41 -5.86
N VAL A 383 -4.56 12.37 -5.20
CA VAL A 383 -3.30 12.96 -5.66
C VAL A 383 -2.27 13.00 -4.54
N LYS A 384 -1.00 12.75 -4.89
CA LYS A 384 0.14 12.94 -3.98
C LYS A 384 0.53 14.42 -3.97
N ARG A 385 -0.14 15.22 -3.13
CA ARG A 385 0.05 16.67 -2.99
C ARG A 385 1.51 17.04 -2.74
N SER A 386 2.24 16.24 -1.95
CA SER A 386 3.64 16.48 -1.63
C SER A 386 4.60 16.36 -2.82
N ALA A 387 4.16 15.78 -3.94
CA ALA A 387 4.94 15.60 -5.18
C ALA A 387 4.53 16.59 -6.28
N VAL A 388 3.55 17.46 -6.02
CA VAL A 388 3.04 18.44 -6.99
C VAL A 388 3.79 19.76 -6.84
N ALA A 389 4.22 20.33 -7.96
CA ALA A 389 4.84 21.67 -8.00
C ALA A 389 3.81 22.75 -7.62
N ALA A 390 4.26 23.84 -7.00
CA ALA A 390 3.36 24.87 -6.49
C ALA A 390 2.47 25.49 -7.58
N GLU A 391 3.00 25.67 -8.77
CA GLU A 391 2.33 26.19 -9.98
C GLU A 391 1.23 25.25 -10.50
N MET A 392 1.27 23.96 -10.17
CA MET A 392 0.31 22.95 -10.58
C MET A 392 -0.76 22.65 -9.51
N LEU A 393 -0.72 23.30 -8.35
CA LEU A 393 -1.74 23.11 -7.29
C LEU A 393 -3.10 23.64 -7.72
N SER A 394 -3.15 24.64 -8.61
CA SER A 394 -4.36 25.10 -9.30
C SER A 394 -4.03 25.15 -10.79
N TYR A 395 -4.66 24.30 -11.57
CA TYR A 395 -4.30 24.10 -12.98
C TYR A 395 -5.57 23.97 -13.84
N ARG A 396 -5.51 24.51 -15.03
CA ARG A 396 -6.58 24.40 -16.03
C ARG A 396 -5.96 24.05 -17.35
N GLY A 397 -6.47 23.02 -18.02
CA GLY A 397 -5.87 22.53 -19.26
C GLY A 397 -6.83 21.79 -20.16
N VAL A 398 -6.34 21.42 -21.34
CA VAL A 398 -7.11 20.82 -22.42
C VAL A 398 -6.89 19.30 -22.40
N ALA A 399 -7.98 18.54 -22.40
CA ALA A 399 -7.96 17.08 -22.35
C ALA A 399 -7.34 16.45 -23.61
N ARG A 400 -6.40 15.53 -23.41
CA ARG A 400 -5.87 14.57 -24.37
C ARG A 400 -6.28 13.18 -23.90
N VAL A 401 -7.17 12.51 -24.66
CA VAL A 401 -7.93 11.37 -24.16
C VAL A 401 -7.42 10.06 -24.75
N PHE A 402 -7.12 9.10 -23.86
CA PHE A 402 -6.60 7.78 -24.20
C PHE A 402 -7.39 6.69 -23.46
N ASP A 403 -7.68 5.56 -24.13
CA ASP A 403 -8.43 4.45 -23.57
C ASP A 403 -7.52 3.32 -23.04
N CYS A 404 -6.20 3.53 -23.05
CA CYS A 404 -5.21 2.66 -22.42
C CYS A 404 -3.89 3.41 -22.15
N GLU A 405 -3.03 2.84 -21.30
CA GLU A 405 -1.71 3.37 -20.99
C GLU A 405 -0.80 3.44 -22.21
N GLU A 406 -0.83 2.42 -23.07
CA GLU A 406 0.06 2.26 -24.23
C GLU A 406 -0.10 3.41 -25.23
N ASP A 407 -1.33 3.75 -25.58
CA ASP A 407 -1.65 4.84 -26.54
C ASP A 407 -1.22 6.21 -25.97
N ALA A 408 -1.38 6.41 -24.65
CA ALA A 408 -0.93 7.63 -23.98
C ALA A 408 0.59 7.75 -24.03
N VAL A 409 1.33 6.70 -23.73
CA VAL A 409 2.79 6.67 -23.76
C VAL A 409 3.33 6.91 -25.17
N GLU A 410 2.74 6.26 -26.19
CA GLU A 410 3.11 6.49 -27.59
C GLU A 410 2.91 7.97 -27.99
N SER A 411 1.80 8.56 -27.55
CA SER A 411 1.50 9.97 -27.86
C SER A 411 2.44 10.94 -27.14
N ILE A 412 2.84 10.66 -25.90
CA ILE A 412 3.80 11.46 -25.14
C ILE A 412 5.17 11.45 -25.85
N TYR A 413 5.72 10.26 -26.13
CA TYR A 413 7.01 10.14 -26.84
C TYR A 413 6.94 10.62 -28.28
N GLY A 414 5.78 10.53 -28.95
CA GLY A 414 5.53 11.05 -30.29
C GLY A 414 5.40 12.57 -30.36
N GLY A 415 5.58 13.31 -29.25
CA GLY A 415 5.53 14.78 -29.22
C GLY A 415 4.14 15.37 -29.45
N LYS A 416 3.07 14.61 -29.21
CA LYS A 416 1.68 15.07 -29.38
C LYS A 416 1.12 15.76 -28.13
N ILE A 417 1.85 15.70 -27.01
CA ILE A 417 1.48 16.33 -25.75
C ILE A 417 2.28 17.62 -25.58
N SER A 418 1.60 18.68 -25.21
CA SER A 418 2.15 20.03 -25.12
C SER A 418 1.82 20.66 -23.77
N LYS A 419 2.53 21.74 -23.45
CA LYS A 419 2.21 22.60 -22.30
C LYS A 419 0.74 23.04 -22.33
N GLY A 420 0.04 22.91 -21.21
CA GLY A 420 -1.38 23.23 -21.09
C GLY A 420 -2.31 22.03 -21.29
N ASP A 421 -1.77 20.85 -21.59
CA ASP A 421 -2.58 19.65 -21.75
C ASP A 421 -2.89 18.95 -20.40
N VAL A 422 -4.00 18.22 -20.35
CA VAL A 422 -4.36 17.26 -19.33
C VAL A 422 -4.50 15.89 -19.98
N VAL A 423 -3.57 14.99 -19.72
CA VAL A 423 -3.61 13.62 -20.24
C VAL A 423 -4.63 12.80 -19.44
N VAL A 424 -5.69 12.31 -20.09
CA VAL A 424 -6.75 11.51 -19.49
C VAL A 424 -6.61 10.08 -19.97
N ILE A 425 -6.26 9.15 -19.04
CA ILE A 425 -6.15 7.72 -19.31
C ILE A 425 -7.31 7.01 -18.61
N ARG A 426 -8.21 6.41 -19.36
CA ARG A 426 -9.43 5.81 -18.85
C ARG A 426 -9.55 4.32 -19.20
N TYR A 427 -10.54 3.62 -18.61
CA TYR A 427 -10.70 2.16 -18.69
C TYR A 427 -9.51 1.38 -18.10
N GLU A 428 -8.84 1.96 -17.11
CA GLU A 428 -7.80 1.33 -16.30
C GLU A 428 -8.22 1.18 -14.83
N GLY A 429 -9.50 1.44 -14.51
CA GLY A 429 -10.09 1.25 -13.20
C GLY A 429 -10.28 -0.21 -12.79
N PRO A 430 -10.83 -0.47 -11.58
CA PRO A 430 -10.93 -1.82 -11.01
C PRO A 430 -11.62 -2.85 -11.91
N SER A 431 -12.72 -2.49 -12.55
CA SER A 431 -13.50 -3.36 -13.43
C SER A 431 -13.12 -3.19 -14.90
N GLY A 432 -12.96 -1.95 -15.40
CA GLY A 432 -12.67 -1.65 -16.80
C GLY A 432 -11.27 -2.01 -17.23
N GLY A 433 -10.28 -1.75 -16.36
CA GLY A 433 -8.90 -2.24 -16.48
C GLY A 433 -8.59 -3.28 -15.39
N PRO A 434 -9.20 -4.49 -15.44
CA PRO A 434 -9.22 -5.39 -14.29
C PRO A 434 -7.86 -5.59 -13.65
N GLY A 435 -7.83 -5.42 -12.31
CA GLY A 435 -6.59 -5.34 -11.53
C GLY A 435 -6.03 -3.92 -11.43
N MET A 436 -6.69 -2.90 -12.02
CA MET A 436 -6.36 -1.48 -11.85
C MET A 436 -4.86 -1.24 -11.96
N ARG A 437 -4.30 -1.40 -13.16
CA ARG A 437 -2.85 -1.35 -13.41
C ARG A 437 -2.20 -0.14 -12.76
N GLU A 438 -1.05 -0.36 -12.15
CA GLU A 438 -0.24 0.71 -11.58
C GLU A 438 0.70 1.24 -12.68
N MET A 439 0.47 2.48 -13.11
CA MET A 439 1.18 3.10 -14.22
C MET A 439 2.33 3.97 -13.70
N LEU A 440 3.52 3.78 -14.25
CA LEU A 440 4.69 4.63 -14.01
C LEU A 440 5.17 5.29 -15.32
N THR A 441 5.09 4.55 -16.42
CA THR A 441 5.63 4.99 -17.72
C THR A 441 5.07 6.33 -18.18
N PRO A 442 3.75 6.62 -18.12
CA PRO A 442 3.22 7.91 -18.56
C PRO A 442 3.79 9.09 -17.76
N THR A 443 3.90 8.93 -16.42
CA THR A 443 4.40 9.98 -15.54
C THR A 443 5.91 10.21 -15.74
N SER A 444 6.68 9.12 -15.92
CA SER A 444 8.11 9.19 -16.22
C SER A 444 8.38 9.78 -17.59
N ALA A 445 7.54 9.46 -18.60
CA ALA A 445 7.64 10.03 -19.94
C ALA A 445 7.42 11.54 -19.93
N ILE A 446 6.38 12.03 -19.25
CA ILE A 446 6.11 13.48 -19.10
C ILE A 446 7.29 14.18 -18.41
N ALA A 447 7.82 13.59 -17.33
CA ALA A 447 9.00 14.14 -16.64
C ALA A 447 10.25 14.13 -17.55
N GLY A 448 10.46 13.04 -18.30
CA GLY A 448 11.60 12.86 -19.20
C GLY A 448 11.66 13.87 -20.34
N ILE A 449 10.50 14.35 -20.82
CA ILE A 449 10.41 15.41 -21.84
C ILE A 449 10.32 16.82 -21.22
N GLY A 450 10.45 16.95 -19.88
CA GLY A 450 10.49 18.25 -19.18
C GLY A 450 9.14 18.94 -19.02
N LEU A 451 8.02 18.22 -19.09
CA LEU A 451 6.66 18.77 -19.01
C LEU A 451 5.95 18.48 -17.65
N ASP A 452 6.67 17.98 -16.65
CA ASP A 452 6.13 17.61 -15.33
C ASP A 452 5.50 18.79 -14.54
N LYS A 453 5.83 20.02 -14.91
CA LYS A 453 5.27 21.27 -14.36
C LYS A 453 4.25 21.96 -15.26
N ASP A 454 3.94 21.39 -16.40
CA ASP A 454 3.12 22.02 -17.44
C ASP A 454 1.99 21.12 -17.96
N VAL A 455 1.98 19.85 -17.56
CA VAL A 455 0.98 18.83 -17.94
C VAL A 455 0.52 18.07 -16.73
N ALA A 456 -0.81 17.91 -16.59
CA ALA A 456 -1.40 17.03 -15.59
C ALA A 456 -1.83 15.68 -16.19
N LEU A 457 -1.90 14.65 -15.36
CA LEU A 457 -2.41 13.32 -15.74
C LEU A 457 -3.59 12.96 -14.85
N ILE A 458 -4.64 12.39 -15.46
CA ILE A 458 -5.85 11.93 -14.76
C ILE A 458 -6.16 10.50 -15.21
N THR A 459 -6.52 9.62 -14.27
CA THR A 459 -6.91 8.25 -14.60
C THR A 459 -7.91 7.67 -13.60
N ASP A 460 -8.76 6.76 -14.07
CA ASP A 460 -9.55 5.86 -13.21
C ASP A 460 -8.73 4.65 -12.72
N GLY A 461 -7.53 4.46 -13.28
CA GLY A 461 -6.51 3.53 -12.80
C GLY A 461 -5.68 4.06 -11.63
N ARG A 462 -4.42 3.60 -11.51
CA ARG A 462 -3.48 4.02 -10.47
C ARG A 462 -2.18 4.51 -11.07
N PHE A 463 -1.55 5.46 -10.39
CA PHE A 463 -0.15 5.78 -10.64
C PHE A 463 0.76 5.14 -9.58
N SER A 464 1.99 4.83 -9.98
CA SER A 464 3.00 4.28 -9.09
C SER A 464 3.30 5.23 -7.92
N GLY A 465 3.68 4.69 -6.77
CA GLY A 465 4.20 5.46 -5.64
C GLY A 465 5.45 6.27 -5.97
N ALA A 466 6.16 5.94 -7.08
CA ALA A 466 7.31 6.68 -7.61
C ALA A 466 6.93 7.92 -8.43
N THR A 467 5.65 8.15 -8.70
CA THR A 467 5.15 9.25 -9.53
C THR A 467 5.47 10.62 -8.94
N ARG A 468 5.87 11.56 -9.81
CA ARG A 468 6.02 13.01 -9.54
C ARG A 468 5.05 13.79 -10.43
N GLY A 469 4.75 15.06 -10.06
CA GLY A 469 3.87 15.94 -10.80
C GLY A 469 2.40 15.81 -10.43
N ALA A 470 1.52 16.52 -11.15
CA ALA A 470 0.08 16.54 -10.95
C ALA A 470 -0.57 15.29 -11.57
N ALA A 471 -0.40 14.13 -10.93
CA ALA A 471 -0.97 12.86 -11.34
C ALA A 471 -2.12 12.47 -10.40
N ILE A 472 -3.35 12.54 -10.90
CA ILE A 472 -4.59 12.27 -10.18
C ILE A 472 -5.09 10.89 -10.59
N GLY A 473 -5.09 9.95 -9.65
CA GLY A 473 -5.57 8.58 -9.87
C GLY A 473 -6.86 8.27 -9.14
N HIS A 474 -7.32 7.02 -9.30
CA HIS A 474 -8.49 6.47 -8.60
C HIS A 474 -9.79 7.26 -8.86
N VAL A 475 -9.91 7.93 -10.02
CA VAL A 475 -11.13 8.66 -10.36
C VAL A 475 -12.33 7.74 -10.26
N SER A 476 -13.27 8.11 -9.39
CA SER A 476 -14.45 7.30 -9.10
C SER A 476 -15.74 8.09 -9.27
N PRO A 477 -16.75 7.49 -9.93
CA PRO A 477 -16.78 6.16 -10.56
C PRO A 477 -15.87 6.05 -11.79
N GLU A 478 -15.32 4.85 -12.05
CA GLU A 478 -14.50 4.56 -13.22
C GLU A 478 -15.27 4.63 -14.55
N ALA A 479 -14.58 4.76 -15.67
CA ALA A 479 -15.19 4.83 -17.00
C ALA A 479 -16.08 3.62 -17.33
N ALA A 480 -15.65 2.41 -17.01
CA ALA A 480 -16.41 1.18 -17.28
C ALA A 480 -17.70 1.08 -16.46
N SER A 481 -17.81 1.82 -15.36
CA SER A 481 -19.01 1.93 -14.54
C SER A 481 -19.88 3.15 -14.90
N GLY A 482 -19.58 3.83 -16.02
CA GLY A 482 -20.32 5.01 -16.48
C GLY A 482 -19.97 6.30 -15.73
N GLY A 483 -18.82 6.38 -15.08
CA GLY A 483 -18.29 7.60 -14.50
C GLY A 483 -18.08 8.70 -15.55
N VAL A 484 -18.10 9.96 -15.15
CA VAL A 484 -17.98 11.12 -16.06
C VAL A 484 -16.70 11.07 -16.88
N ILE A 485 -15.63 10.48 -16.36
CA ILE A 485 -14.37 10.30 -17.08
C ILE A 485 -14.57 9.55 -18.43
N ALA A 486 -15.57 8.66 -18.55
CA ALA A 486 -15.90 7.98 -19.80
C ALA A 486 -16.32 8.95 -20.90
N TYR A 487 -16.93 10.07 -20.53
CA TYR A 487 -17.56 11.03 -21.46
C TYR A 487 -16.67 12.22 -21.80
N VAL A 488 -15.45 12.30 -21.23
CA VAL A 488 -14.45 13.30 -21.61
C VAL A 488 -14.09 13.11 -23.08
N LYS A 489 -14.11 14.18 -23.84
CA LYS A 489 -13.71 14.23 -25.26
C LYS A 489 -12.38 14.96 -25.42
N GLU A 490 -11.69 14.63 -26.51
CA GLU A 490 -10.50 15.37 -26.96
C GLU A 490 -10.82 16.86 -27.08
N GLY A 491 -10.01 17.72 -26.45
CA GLY A 491 -10.20 19.14 -26.48
C GLY A 491 -11.11 19.73 -25.39
N ASP A 492 -11.74 18.90 -24.55
CA ASP A 492 -12.52 19.40 -23.39
C ASP A 492 -11.60 20.12 -22.39
N GLU A 493 -12.14 21.10 -21.68
CA GLU A 493 -11.39 21.80 -20.66
C GLU A 493 -11.61 21.19 -19.29
N ILE A 494 -10.52 20.98 -18.53
CA ILE A 494 -10.54 20.41 -17.18
C ILE A 494 -9.91 21.39 -16.20
N SER A 495 -10.55 21.58 -15.06
CA SER A 495 -10.05 22.37 -13.93
C SER A 495 -9.66 21.44 -12.78
N ILE A 496 -8.44 21.62 -12.30
CA ILE A 496 -7.84 20.90 -11.17
C ILE A 496 -7.52 21.95 -10.11
N ASP A 497 -8.08 21.84 -8.91
CA ASP A 497 -7.74 22.68 -7.76
C ASP A 497 -7.45 21.80 -6.55
N ILE A 498 -6.18 21.45 -6.39
CA ILE A 498 -5.70 20.59 -5.29
C ILE A 498 -5.82 21.32 -3.95
N THR A 499 -5.74 22.63 -3.94
CA THR A 499 -5.85 23.45 -2.74
C THR A 499 -7.28 23.43 -2.18
N ASN A 500 -8.28 23.48 -3.05
CA ASN A 500 -9.69 23.46 -2.68
C ASN A 500 -10.36 22.09 -2.89
N TYR A 501 -9.54 21.04 -3.16
CA TYR A 501 -10.02 19.66 -3.32
C TYR A 501 -11.02 19.46 -4.47
N SER A 502 -10.86 20.19 -5.58
CA SER A 502 -11.80 20.16 -6.71
C SER A 502 -11.19 19.58 -7.98
N LEU A 503 -12.00 18.79 -8.71
CA LEU A 503 -11.70 18.22 -10.02
C LEU A 503 -12.94 18.31 -10.92
N GLU A 504 -12.91 19.23 -11.89
CA GLU A 504 -14.08 19.57 -12.69
C GLU A 504 -13.83 19.44 -14.19
N LEU A 505 -14.74 18.80 -14.88
CA LEU A 505 -14.87 18.84 -16.34
C LEU A 505 -15.74 20.05 -16.70
N LEU A 506 -15.17 21.02 -17.44
CA LEU A 506 -15.85 22.27 -17.76
C LEU A 506 -16.72 22.15 -19.04
N VAL A 507 -17.63 21.16 -19.01
CA VAL A 507 -18.61 20.91 -20.06
C VAL A 507 -20.01 21.15 -19.48
N PRO A 508 -20.90 21.83 -20.19
CA PRO A 508 -22.26 22.07 -19.71
C PRO A 508 -23.01 20.75 -19.40
N GLU A 509 -23.79 20.74 -18.33
CA GLU A 509 -24.51 19.54 -17.87
C GLU A 509 -25.43 18.95 -18.93
N ASN A 510 -26.13 19.79 -19.69
CA ASN A 510 -26.98 19.35 -20.80
C ASN A 510 -26.20 18.62 -21.91
N GLU A 511 -24.97 19.02 -22.16
CA GLU A 511 -24.09 18.32 -23.12
C GLU A 511 -23.58 17.00 -22.53
N LEU A 512 -23.20 16.95 -21.27
CA LEU A 512 -22.82 15.72 -20.60
C LEU A 512 -23.95 14.69 -20.61
N GLU A 513 -25.19 15.10 -20.39
CA GLU A 513 -26.35 14.20 -20.46
C GLU A 513 -26.60 13.69 -21.88
N LEU A 514 -26.34 14.48 -22.93
CA LEU A 514 -26.38 14.00 -24.32
C LEU A 514 -25.27 12.98 -24.57
N ARG A 515 -24.03 13.27 -24.13
CA ARG A 515 -22.90 12.34 -24.26
C ARG A 515 -23.17 11.00 -23.58
N LYS A 516 -23.78 10.99 -22.41
CA LYS A 516 -24.19 9.77 -21.68
C LYS A 516 -25.19 8.92 -22.48
N LYS A 517 -26.11 9.55 -23.21
CA LYS A 517 -27.13 8.84 -24.02
C LYS A 517 -26.53 8.23 -25.30
N ASP A 518 -25.56 8.91 -25.90
CA ASP A 518 -25.05 8.55 -27.23
C ASP A 518 -23.83 7.61 -27.16
N MET A 519 -23.14 7.57 -26.01
CA MET A 519 -21.87 6.86 -25.89
C MET A 519 -22.05 5.46 -25.33
N ILE A 520 -21.50 4.47 -26.04
CA ILE A 520 -21.44 3.08 -25.58
C ILE A 520 -20.20 2.93 -24.68
N ILE A 521 -20.41 2.51 -23.45
CA ILE A 521 -19.32 2.19 -22.51
C ILE A 521 -18.54 0.99 -23.05
N LYS A 522 -17.23 1.14 -23.15
CA LYS A 522 -16.35 0.07 -23.63
C LYS A 522 -16.18 -1.01 -22.55
N THR A 523 -16.15 -2.26 -22.99
CA THR A 523 -15.81 -3.42 -22.16
C THR A 523 -14.61 -4.14 -22.74
N LYS A 524 -13.78 -4.76 -21.90
CA LYS A 524 -12.66 -5.60 -22.35
C LYS A 524 -13.18 -7.03 -22.56
N ASP A 525 -13.42 -7.44 -23.82
CA ASP A 525 -14.12 -8.69 -24.17
C ASP A 525 -13.28 -9.97 -24.02
N ASN A 526 -11.96 -9.90 -24.02
CA ASN A 526 -11.08 -11.08 -24.05
C ASN A 526 -10.52 -11.51 -22.69
N LEU A 527 -11.22 -11.19 -21.60
CA LEU A 527 -10.77 -11.56 -20.26
C LEU A 527 -10.98 -13.05 -20.00
N THR A 528 -9.95 -13.71 -19.45
CA THR A 528 -9.98 -15.14 -19.14
C THR A 528 -9.62 -15.43 -17.67
N GLY A 529 -9.90 -16.66 -17.24
CA GLY A 529 -9.43 -17.16 -15.94
C GLY A 529 -9.86 -16.31 -14.75
N TYR A 530 -8.89 -16.01 -13.88
CA TYR A 530 -9.10 -15.27 -12.64
C TYR A 530 -9.52 -13.81 -12.89
N ILE A 531 -8.85 -13.11 -13.82
CA ILE A 531 -9.13 -11.71 -14.12
C ILE A 531 -10.57 -11.49 -14.59
N ARG A 532 -11.14 -12.43 -15.38
CA ARG A 532 -12.54 -12.36 -15.80
C ARG A 532 -13.50 -12.47 -14.61
N ARG A 533 -13.20 -13.30 -13.62
CA ARG A 533 -14.02 -13.42 -12.40
C ARG A 533 -13.89 -12.15 -11.54
N TYR A 534 -12.68 -11.67 -11.35
CA TYR A 534 -12.38 -10.45 -10.61
C TYR A 534 -13.16 -9.24 -11.16
N ALA A 535 -13.08 -8.99 -12.48
CA ALA A 535 -13.75 -7.87 -13.13
C ALA A 535 -15.27 -7.81 -12.91
N LYS A 536 -15.91 -8.98 -12.67
CA LYS A 536 -17.37 -9.08 -12.50
C LYS A 536 -17.86 -8.70 -11.11
N ILE A 537 -17.00 -8.79 -10.09
CA ILE A 537 -17.42 -8.69 -8.69
C ILE A 537 -16.58 -7.67 -7.89
N VAL A 538 -15.58 -7.04 -8.52
CA VAL A 538 -14.80 -6.01 -7.88
C VAL A 538 -15.61 -4.73 -7.72
N SER A 539 -15.51 -4.11 -6.54
CA SER A 539 -16.10 -2.81 -6.24
C SER A 539 -15.26 -1.66 -6.79
N SER A 540 -15.81 -0.44 -6.76
CA SER A 540 -15.14 0.78 -7.16
C SER A 540 -13.94 1.12 -6.26
N ALA A 541 -13.02 1.97 -6.76
CA ALA A 541 -11.81 2.37 -6.04
C ALA A 541 -12.10 3.17 -4.77
N ASP A 542 -13.17 3.99 -4.74
CA ASP A 542 -13.64 4.70 -3.54
C ASP A 542 -14.13 3.77 -2.43
N LYS A 543 -14.33 2.48 -2.74
CA LYS A 543 -14.67 1.39 -1.81
C LYS A 543 -13.50 0.45 -1.53
N GLY A 544 -12.29 0.79 -1.99
CA GLY A 544 -11.09 -0.02 -1.82
C GLY A 544 -10.88 -1.11 -2.87
N ALA A 545 -11.68 -1.16 -3.94
CA ALA A 545 -11.61 -2.20 -4.99
C ALA A 545 -11.62 -3.63 -4.41
N VAL A 546 -12.54 -3.90 -3.48
CA VAL A 546 -12.72 -5.21 -2.84
C VAL A 546 -13.70 -6.08 -3.65
N LEU A 547 -13.65 -7.39 -3.45
CA LEU A 547 -14.64 -8.31 -4.03
C LEU A 547 -15.90 -8.36 -3.16
N ASN A 548 -17.08 -8.22 -3.81
CA ASN A 548 -18.41 -8.28 -3.19
C ASN A 548 -19.09 -9.62 -3.49
#